data_fa0388edc9c5482b105ece9476a8bc95
#
_entry.id   fa0388edc9c5482b105ece9476a8bc95
#
_cell.length_a   1.000
_cell.length_b   1.000
_cell.length_c   1.000
_cell.angle_alpha   90.00
_cell.angle_beta   90.00
_cell.angle_gamma   90.00
#
_symmetry.space_group_name_H-M   'P 1'
#
loop_
_entity.id
_entity.type
_entity.pdbx_description
1 polymer ?
#
loop_
_entity_poly.entity_id
_entity_poly.type
_entity_poly.pdbx_seq_one_letter_code
_entity_poly.pdbx_strand_id
1 'polypeptide(L)'
;MAISTGGGGDDTPMSDINTTPLVDVMLVLLIVFLIAIPVAIQTVKMDIPVIKFEPTKAKRENVLLSVTTTDVGGRDPGDPAYQGANPNGECRIYWNVTPVDSTELVDRAAKHLKAEFEKLGGPEAAAAGLIEPDMLPEAHIRGDINTPYRCIGGAIYTMQMAGFARVGFISSPFETANVQ
;
A
#
# COMPACT_ATOMS: atom_id res chain seq x y z
N MET A 1 88.40 -11.19 9.44
CA MET A 1 87.36 -11.81 8.61
C MET A 1 86.08 -11.15 8.92
N ALA A 2 85.60 -10.29 8.03
CA ALA A 2 84.37 -9.55 8.16
C ALA A 2 83.41 -10.13 7.12
N ILE A 3 82.19 -10.44 7.53
CA ILE A 3 81.12 -10.78 6.63
C ILE A 3 80.01 -9.79 6.90
N SER A 4 79.77 -8.92 5.94
CA SER A 4 78.70 -8.02 5.83
C SER A 4 77.54 -8.71 5.12
N THR A 5 76.36 -8.82 5.74
CA THR A 5 75.14 -9.18 5.07
C THR A 5 74.21 -8.00 5.04
N GLY A 6 74.21 -7.31 3.93
CA GLY A 6 73.22 -6.33 3.61
C GLY A 6 71.89 -7.04 3.24
N GLY A 7 70.87 -6.85 4.02
CA GLY A 7 69.49 -7.16 3.69
C GLY A 7 68.79 -5.88 3.20
N GLY A 8 68.70 -5.72 1.88
CA GLY A 8 67.85 -4.69 1.29
C GLY A 8 66.39 -5.16 1.38
N GLY A 9 65.64 -4.52 2.21
CA GLY A 9 64.19 -4.60 2.15
C GLY A 9 63.72 -3.65 1.05
N ASP A 10 63.14 -4.20 -0.01
CA ASP A 10 62.38 -3.43 -1.00
C ASP A 10 61.06 -2.98 -0.32
N ASP A 11 61.11 -1.83 0.33
CA ASP A 11 59.91 -1.07 0.64
C ASP A 11 59.35 -0.51 -0.66
N THR A 12 58.56 -1.30 -1.34
CA THR A 12 57.74 -0.81 -2.42
C THR A 12 56.71 0.13 -1.79
N PRO A 13 56.69 1.41 -2.19
CA PRO A 13 55.70 2.37 -1.67
C PRO A 13 54.31 1.85 -2.07
N MET A 14 53.50 1.50 -1.09
CA MET A 14 52.11 1.26 -1.30
C MET A 14 51.54 2.52 -1.90
N SER A 15 51.18 2.46 -3.17
CA SER A 15 50.50 3.54 -3.87
C SER A 15 49.13 3.72 -3.25
N ASP A 16 48.99 4.70 -2.36
CA ASP A 16 47.67 5.05 -1.80
C ASP A 16 46.78 5.51 -2.94
N ILE A 17 45.85 4.65 -3.31
CA ILE A 17 44.85 5.01 -4.30
C ILE A 17 43.98 6.08 -3.68
N ASN A 18 44.02 7.28 -4.26
CA ASN A 18 43.11 8.34 -3.86
C ASN A 18 41.67 7.90 -4.18
N THR A 19 40.94 7.48 -3.15
CA THR A 19 39.56 6.98 -3.29
C THR A 19 38.56 8.09 -3.48
N THR A 20 38.92 9.36 -3.26
CA THR A 20 38.01 10.50 -3.36
C THR A 20 37.32 10.62 -4.73
N PRO A 21 38.04 10.50 -5.88
CA PRO A 21 37.38 10.54 -7.19
C PRO A 21 36.45 9.35 -7.44
N LEU A 22 36.77 8.20 -6.87
CA LEU A 22 35.95 6.99 -7.02
C LEU A 22 34.63 7.13 -6.25
N VAL A 23 34.69 7.63 -5.01
CA VAL A 23 33.50 7.83 -4.17
C VAL A 23 32.56 8.87 -4.78
N ASP A 24 33.12 9.93 -5.36
CA ASP A 24 32.32 10.99 -6.03
C ASP A 24 31.53 10.42 -7.22
N VAL A 25 32.17 9.63 -8.08
CA VAL A 25 31.50 8.97 -9.21
C VAL A 25 30.43 7.98 -8.72
N MET A 26 30.71 7.20 -7.67
CA MET A 26 29.72 6.27 -7.11
C MET A 26 28.54 6.99 -6.50
N LEU A 27 28.77 8.14 -5.83
CA LEU A 27 27.71 8.93 -5.24
C LEU A 27 26.81 9.56 -6.31
N VAL A 28 27.41 10.12 -7.37
CA VAL A 28 26.67 10.68 -8.51
C VAL A 28 25.84 9.60 -9.20
N LEU A 29 26.42 8.41 -9.45
CA LEU A 29 25.68 7.29 -10.03
C LEU A 29 24.53 6.83 -9.13
N LEU A 30 24.74 6.79 -7.81
CA LEU A 30 23.69 6.43 -6.84
C LEU A 30 22.51 7.42 -6.92
N ILE A 31 22.79 8.72 -6.94
CA ILE A 31 21.73 9.74 -7.04
C ILE A 31 20.98 9.63 -8.37
N VAL A 32 21.69 9.43 -9.46
CA VAL A 32 21.09 9.26 -10.79
C VAL A 32 20.19 8.01 -10.81
N PHE A 33 20.64 6.90 -10.25
CA PHE A 33 19.82 5.69 -10.15
C PHE A 33 18.58 5.90 -9.29
N LEU A 34 18.69 6.58 -8.15
CA LEU A 34 17.55 6.87 -7.28
C LEU A 34 16.49 7.74 -7.96
N ILE A 35 16.91 8.69 -8.82
CA ILE A 35 16.00 9.54 -9.58
C ILE A 35 15.46 8.83 -10.81
N ALA A 36 16.27 7.98 -11.46
CA ALA A 36 15.90 7.28 -12.68
C ALA A 36 15.00 6.05 -12.46
N ILE A 37 14.94 5.52 -11.22
CA ILE A 37 14.01 4.43 -10.91
C ILE A 37 12.60 5.00 -10.92
N PRO A 38 11.77 4.70 -11.94
CA PRO A 38 10.37 5.12 -11.92
C PRO A 38 9.71 4.42 -10.74
N VAL A 39 9.14 5.20 -9.83
CA VAL A 39 8.26 4.64 -8.80
C VAL A 39 7.04 4.08 -9.53
N ALA A 40 7.05 2.80 -9.81
CA ALA A 40 5.91 2.10 -10.39
C ALA A 40 4.79 2.12 -9.35
N ILE A 41 3.87 3.07 -9.47
CA ILE A 41 2.65 3.11 -8.68
C ILE A 41 1.79 1.96 -9.20
N GLN A 42 1.78 0.86 -8.46
CA GLN A 42 0.87 -0.23 -8.75
C GLN A 42 -0.55 0.22 -8.40
N THR A 43 -1.35 0.49 -9.41
CA THR A 43 -2.77 0.79 -9.26
C THR A 43 -3.57 -0.45 -9.60
N VAL A 44 -4.50 -0.80 -8.73
CA VAL A 44 -5.48 -1.86 -9.04
C VAL A 44 -6.43 -1.32 -10.09
N LYS A 45 -6.45 -1.95 -11.27
CA LYS A 45 -7.37 -1.59 -12.34
C LYS A 45 -8.78 -2.01 -11.96
N MET A 46 -9.72 -1.06 -11.88
CA MET A 46 -11.13 -1.34 -11.64
C MET A 46 -12.01 -0.20 -12.17
N ASP A 47 -13.17 -0.55 -12.65
CA ASP A 47 -14.21 0.40 -13.03
C ASP A 47 -15.13 0.64 -11.83
N ILE A 48 -15.17 1.87 -11.36
CA ILE A 48 -15.93 2.24 -10.16
C ILE A 48 -17.31 2.73 -10.60
N PRO A 49 -18.40 2.22 -9.98
CA PRO A 49 -19.74 2.68 -10.30
C PRO A 49 -19.93 4.17 -9.98
N VAL A 50 -20.63 4.87 -10.87
CA VAL A 50 -20.93 6.29 -10.71
C VAL A 50 -22.23 6.42 -9.95
N ILE A 51 -22.19 7.05 -8.78
CA ILE A 51 -23.37 7.32 -7.96
C ILE A 51 -23.33 8.77 -7.44
N LYS A 52 -24.51 9.32 -7.07
CA LYS A 52 -24.55 10.57 -6.31
C LYS A 52 -23.89 10.32 -4.96
N PHE A 53 -22.89 11.11 -4.62
CA PHE A 53 -22.13 10.91 -3.41
C PHE A 53 -22.13 12.16 -2.53
N GLU A 54 -22.02 11.97 -1.22
CA GLU A 54 -21.65 13.00 -0.28
C GLU A 54 -20.14 13.00 -0.08
N PRO A 55 -19.48 14.17 -0.06
CA PRO A 55 -18.03 14.22 0.10
C PRO A 55 -17.63 13.63 1.45
N THR A 56 -16.93 12.52 1.41
CA THR A 56 -16.37 11.87 2.60
C THR A 56 -15.11 12.62 3.04
N LYS A 57 -15.02 12.95 4.31
CA LYS A 57 -13.79 13.52 4.87
C LYS A 57 -12.71 12.44 4.90
N ALA A 58 -11.80 12.47 3.92
CA ALA A 58 -10.68 11.56 3.91
C ALA A 58 -9.74 11.87 5.07
N LYS A 59 -9.73 11.02 6.09
CA LYS A 59 -8.73 11.05 7.16
C LYS A 59 -7.58 10.14 6.77
N ARG A 60 -6.35 10.48 7.18
CA ARG A 60 -5.15 9.67 6.88
C ARG A 60 -5.21 8.27 7.51
N GLU A 61 -5.94 8.15 8.60
CA GLU A 61 -6.12 6.92 9.38
C GLU A 61 -7.10 5.95 8.72
N ASN A 62 -7.90 6.42 7.74
CA ASN A 62 -8.89 5.59 7.08
C ASN A 62 -8.24 4.51 6.22
N VAL A 63 -8.87 3.34 6.25
CA VAL A 63 -8.43 2.18 5.47
C VAL A 63 -9.12 2.17 4.12
N LEU A 64 -8.35 2.02 3.05
CA LEU A 64 -8.88 1.85 1.71
C LEU A 64 -8.78 0.38 1.28
N LEU A 65 -9.93 -0.23 1.01
CA LEU A 65 -10.02 -1.56 0.42
C LEU A 65 -10.49 -1.45 -1.03
N SER A 66 -9.80 -2.16 -1.91
CA SER A 66 -10.24 -2.36 -3.28
C SER A 66 -10.72 -3.80 -3.42
N VAL A 67 -11.97 -3.98 -3.87
CA VAL A 67 -12.60 -5.29 -4.04
C VAL A 67 -12.94 -5.51 -5.49
N THR A 68 -12.45 -6.58 -6.05
CA THR A 68 -12.65 -6.95 -7.45
C THR A 68 -12.65 -8.47 -7.60
N THR A 69 -12.60 -8.98 -8.81
CA THR A 69 -12.50 -10.39 -9.13
C THR A 69 -11.43 -10.65 -10.17
N THR A 70 -11.01 -11.90 -10.30
CA THR A 70 -10.20 -12.34 -11.43
C THR A 70 -10.95 -12.11 -12.74
N ASP A 71 -10.22 -11.97 -13.85
CA ASP A 71 -10.81 -11.87 -15.19
C ASP A 71 -11.34 -13.23 -15.70
N VAL A 72 -11.84 -13.25 -16.92
CA VAL A 72 -12.33 -14.49 -17.58
C VAL A 72 -11.22 -15.53 -17.72
N GLY A 73 -9.97 -15.12 -17.82
CA GLY A 73 -8.79 -15.99 -17.88
C GLY A 73 -8.24 -16.40 -16.51
N GLY A 74 -8.88 -16.00 -15.40
CA GLY A 74 -8.41 -16.28 -14.05
C GLY A 74 -7.23 -15.41 -13.59
N ARG A 75 -6.94 -14.32 -14.30
CA ARG A 75 -5.82 -13.43 -14.01
C ARG A 75 -6.21 -12.38 -12.97
N ASP A 76 -5.24 -11.96 -12.17
CA ASP A 76 -5.41 -10.94 -11.15
C ASP A 76 -5.28 -9.52 -11.73
N PRO A 77 -5.89 -8.50 -11.11
CA PRO A 77 -5.82 -7.09 -11.54
C PRO A 77 -4.41 -6.50 -11.69
N GLY A 78 -3.41 -7.11 -11.06
CA GLY A 78 -1.99 -6.73 -11.22
C GLY A 78 -1.32 -7.27 -12.50
N ASP A 79 -1.96 -8.21 -13.20
CA ASP A 79 -1.43 -8.78 -14.44
C ASP A 79 -1.59 -7.78 -15.59
N PRO A 80 -0.55 -7.52 -16.40
CA PRO A 80 -0.65 -6.67 -17.59
C PRO A 80 -1.71 -7.11 -18.61
N ALA A 81 -2.01 -8.41 -18.65
CA ALA A 81 -3.02 -9.01 -19.53
C ALA A 81 -4.43 -9.07 -18.92
N TYR A 82 -4.64 -8.50 -17.72
CA TYR A 82 -5.94 -8.45 -17.08
C TYR A 82 -6.96 -7.66 -17.91
N GLN A 83 -8.12 -8.26 -18.18
CA GLN A 83 -9.16 -7.72 -19.06
C GLN A 83 -10.35 -7.08 -18.31
N GLY A 84 -10.30 -7.02 -16.98
CA GLY A 84 -11.36 -6.48 -16.15
C GLY A 84 -12.05 -7.56 -15.29
N ALA A 85 -12.80 -7.11 -14.30
CA ALA A 85 -13.47 -7.99 -13.35
C ALA A 85 -14.53 -8.87 -14.04
N ASN A 86 -14.54 -10.16 -13.69
CA ASN A 86 -15.52 -11.12 -14.16
C ASN A 86 -16.54 -11.40 -13.03
N PRO A 87 -17.87 -11.27 -13.26
CA PRO A 87 -18.89 -11.56 -12.25
C PRO A 87 -18.82 -12.98 -11.66
N ASN A 88 -18.26 -13.93 -12.42
CA ASN A 88 -18.06 -15.31 -11.98
C ASN A 88 -16.63 -15.59 -11.48
N GLY A 89 -15.76 -14.60 -11.48
CA GLY A 89 -14.38 -14.72 -11.04
C GLY A 89 -14.23 -14.92 -9.53
N GLU A 90 -13.01 -15.24 -9.11
CA GLU A 90 -12.66 -15.32 -7.70
C GLU A 90 -12.54 -13.92 -7.10
N CYS A 91 -13.04 -13.74 -5.87
CA CYS A 91 -12.93 -12.48 -5.17
C CYS A 91 -11.45 -12.15 -4.86
N ARG A 92 -11.06 -10.92 -5.11
CA ARG A 92 -9.75 -10.38 -4.77
C ARG A 92 -9.93 -9.11 -3.96
N ILE A 93 -9.26 -9.06 -2.81
CA ILE A 93 -9.29 -7.91 -1.92
C ILE A 93 -7.87 -7.35 -1.82
N TYR A 94 -7.77 -6.03 -1.92
CA TYR A 94 -6.50 -5.31 -1.79
C TYR A 94 -6.60 -4.30 -0.66
N TRP A 95 -5.64 -4.37 0.25
CA TRP A 95 -5.42 -3.31 1.24
C TRP A 95 -4.50 -2.26 0.61
N ASN A 96 -5.07 -1.12 0.24
CA ASN A 96 -4.48 -0.16 -0.68
C ASN A 96 -4.14 -0.80 -2.03
N VAL A 97 -2.90 -1.27 -2.21
CA VAL A 97 -2.40 -1.93 -3.42
C VAL A 97 -1.90 -3.36 -3.17
N THR A 98 -1.89 -3.81 -1.92
CA THR A 98 -1.39 -5.14 -1.54
C THR A 98 -2.53 -6.14 -1.52
N PRO A 99 -2.45 -7.26 -2.26
CA PRO A 99 -3.45 -8.31 -2.18
C PRO A 99 -3.44 -8.91 -0.77
N VAL A 100 -4.62 -9.16 -0.22
CA VAL A 100 -4.80 -9.76 1.09
C VAL A 100 -5.89 -10.82 1.04
N ASP A 101 -5.68 -11.89 1.77
CA ASP A 101 -6.71 -12.88 1.95
C ASP A 101 -7.66 -12.48 3.11
N SER A 102 -8.79 -13.18 3.27
CA SER A 102 -9.80 -12.85 4.27
C SER A 102 -9.28 -12.97 5.71
N THR A 103 -8.40 -13.93 5.99
CA THR A 103 -7.80 -14.14 7.32
C THR A 103 -6.79 -13.04 7.63
N GLU A 104 -5.91 -12.78 6.68
CA GLU A 104 -4.92 -11.70 6.79
C GLU A 104 -5.61 -10.33 6.91
N LEU A 105 -6.73 -10.14 6.20
CA LEU A 105 -7.51 -8.90 6.26
C LEU A 105 -8.03 -8.63 7.66
N VAL A 106 -8.60 -9.63 8.35
CA VAL A 106 -9.08 -9.48 9.75
C VAL A 106 -7.95 -9.07 10.67
N ASP A 107 -6.83 -9.80 10.62
CA ASP A 107 -5.69 -9.56 11.50
C ASP A 107 -5.07 -8.17 11.26
N ARG A 108 -4.92 -7.80 10.01
CA ARG A 108 -4.37 -6.50 9.61
C ARG A 108 -5.27 -5.35 10.01
N ALA A 109 -6.58 -5.51 9.79
CA ALA A 109 -7.59 -4.53 10.16
C ALA A 109 -7.68 -4.35 11.68
N ALA A 110 -7.70 -5.43 12.45
CA ALA A 110 -7.72 -5.38 13.90
C ALA A 110 -6.45 -4.73 14.49
N LYS A 111 -5.28 -5.05 13.94
CA LYS A 111 -4.01 -4.42 14.34
C LYS A 111 -4.00 -2.92 14.04
N HIS A 112 -4.50 -2.53 12.86
CA HIS A 112 -4.58 -1.13 12.47
C HIS A 112 -5.51 -0.35 13.40
N LEU A 113 -6.72 -0.86 13.62
CA LEU A 113 -7.70 -0.25 14.51
C LEU A 113 -7.15 -0.11 15.94
N LYS A 114 -6.51 -1.15 16.45
CA LYS A 114 -5.88 -1.13 17.79
C LYS A 114 -4.79 -0.07 17.89
N ALA A 115 -3.92 0.03 16.89
CA ALA A 115 -2.85 1.03 16.85
C ALA A 115 -3.39 2.46 16.83
N GLU A 116 -4.46 2.74 16.08
CA GLU A 116 -5.11 4.05 16.05
C GLU A 116 -5.83 4.35 17.37
N PHE A 117 -6.49 3.35 17.95
CA PHE A 117 -7.13 3.48 19.26
C PHE A 117 -6.12 3.80 20.37
N GLU A 118 -4.95 3.17 20.39
CA GLU A 118 -3.88 3.46 21.34
C GLU A 118 -3.31 4.87 21.19
N LYS A 119 -3.20 5.39 19.94
CA LYS A 119 -2.80 6.78 19.68
C LYS A 119 -3.77 7.81 20.24
N LEU A 120 -5.06 7.47 20.29
CA LEU A 120 -6.11 8.32 20.87
C LEU A 120 -6.17 8.27 22.41
N GLY A 121 -5.27 7.54 23.04
CA GLY A 121 -5.20 7.40 24.51
C GLY A 121 -5.73 6.06 25.03
N GLY A 122 -6.09 5.14 24.16
CA GLY A 122 -6.44 3.77 24.50
C GLY A 122 -7.64 3.61 25.43
N PRO A 123 -7.65 2.53 26.23
CA PRO A 123 -8.78 2.21 27.12
C PRO A 123 -9.08 3.27 28.16
N GLU A 124 -8.06 3.98 28.64
CA GLU A 124 -8.20 5.02 29.65
C GLU A 124 -8.97 6.22 29.13
N ALA A 125 -8.62 6.70 27.93
CA ALA A 125 -9.32 7.79 27.26
C ALA A 125 -10.75 7.39 26.87
N ALA A 126 -10.95 6.12 26.46
CA ALA A 126 -12.28 5.60 26.17
C ALA A 126 -13.17 5.55 27.42
N ALA A 127 -12.64 5.10 28.55
CA ALA A 127 -13.34 5.07 29.84
C ALA A 127 -13.69 6.47 30.35
N ALA A 128 -12.86 7.46 30.04
CA ALA A 128 -13.12 8.87 30.33
C ALA A 128 -14.09 9.55 29.36
N GLY A 129 -14.58 8.84 28.32
CA GLY A 129 -15.50 9.40 27.30
C GLY A 129 -14.83 10.40 26.36
N LEU A 130 -13.51 10.40 26.26
CA LEU A 130 -12.74 11.32 25.41
C LEU A 130 -12.63 10.87 23.95
N ILE A 131 -12.96 9.59 23.66
CA ILE A 131 -12.90 9.03 22.30
C ILE A 131 -14.32 9.03 21.72
N GLU A 132 -14.55 9.90 20.77
CA GLU A 132 -15.80 9.91 20.01
C GLU A 132 -15.72 8.91 18.84
N PRO A 133 -16.85 8.31 18.41
CA PRO A 133 -16.86 7.38 17.26
C PRO A 133 -16.29 7.98 15.97
N ASP A 134 -16.37 9.30 15.82
CA ASP A 134 -15.84 10.04 14.66
C ASP A 134 -14.31 10.16 14.65
N MET A 135 -13.67 9.88 15.78
CA MET A 135 -12.21 9.90 15.89
C MET A 135 -11.59 8.58 15.42
N LEU A 136 -12.37 7.51 15.42
CA LEU A 136 -11.89 6.20 14.97
C LEU A 136 -11.77 6.15 13.45
N PRO A 137 -10.86 5.33 12.91
CA PRO A 137 -10.70 5.16 11.49
C PRO A 137 -11.93 4.50 10.87
N GLU A 138 -12.22 4.87 9.63
CA GLU A 138 -13.28 4.28 8.83
C GLU A 138 -12.68 3.37 7.75
N ALA A 139 -13.41 2.32 7.39
CA ALA A 139 -13.06 1.51 6.24
C ALA A 139 -13.80 2.01 5.00
N HIS A 140 -13.05 2.33 3.97
CA HIS A 140 -13.59 2.73 2.68
C HIS A 140 -13.41 1.62 1.67
N ILE A 141 -14.51 1.12 1.12
CA ILE A 141 -14.51 0.04 0.13
C ILE A 141 -14.75 0.65 -1.25
N ARG A 142 -13.84 0.34 -2.16
CA ARG A 142 -13.95 0.63 -3.58
C ARG A 142 -14.19 -0.68 -4.32
N GLY A 143 -15.37 -0.87 -4.86
CA GLY A 143 -15.75 -2.05 -5.64
C GLY A 143 -15.71 -1.76 -7.13
N ASP A 144 -15.23 -2.71 -7.94
CA ASP A 144 -15.39 -2.69 -9.38
C ASP A 144 -16.86 -2.94 -9.77
N ILE A 145 -17.35 -2.28 -10.81
CA ILE A 145 -18.75 -2.35 -11.26
C ILE A 145 -19.20 -3.78 -11.61
N ASN A 146 -18.29 -4.63 -12.08
CA ASN A 146 -18.56 -6.01 -12.43
C ASN A 146 -18.33 -6.98 -11.26
N THR A 147 -17.95 -6.47 -10.08
CA THR A 147 -17.72 -7.31 -8.91
C THR A 147 -19.04 -7.77 -8.31
N PRO A 148 -19.26 -9.08 -8.15
CA PRO A 148 -20.49 -9.59 -7.57
C PRO A 148 -20.61 -9.18 -6.10
N TYR A 149 -21.86 -8.95 -5.67
CA TYR A 149 -22.16 -8.50 -4.31
C TYR A 149 -21.60 -9.41 -3.21
N ARG A 150 -21.45 -10.72 -3.47
CA ARG A 150 -20.84 -11.65 -2.51
C ARG A 150 -19.42 -11.23 -2.08
N CYS A 151 -18.62 -10.67 -3.01
CA CYS A 151 -17.26 -10.22 -2.71
C CYS A 151 -17.28 -8.94 -1.87
N ILE A 152 -18.15 -8.01 -2.24
CA ILE A 152 -18.34 -6.75 -1.52
C ILE A 152 -18.88 -7.02 -0.10
N GLY A 153 -19.93 -7.83 0.00
CA GLY A 153 -20.53 -8.21 1.28
C GLY A 153 -19.57 -8.96 2.19
N GLY A 154 -18.72 -9.83 1.61
CA GLY A 154 -17.65 -10.51 2.33
C GLY A 154 -16.63 -9.53 2.91
N ALA A 155 -16.19 -8.53 2.13
CA ALA A 155 -15.27 -7.52 2.60
C ALA A 155 -15.88 -6.64 3.73
N ILE A 156 -17.15 -6.23 3.59
CA ILE A 156 -17.86 -5.48 4.64
C ILE A 156 -17.91 -6.30 5.93
N TYR A 157 -18.37 -7.55 5.83
CA TYR A 157 -18.47 -8.44 6.99
C TYR A 157 -17.13 -8.62 7.69
N THR A 158 -16.06 -8.82 6.91
CA THR A 158 -14.70 -8.98 7.45
C THR A 158 -14.23 -7.72 8.20
N MET A 159 -14.48 -6.54 7.66
CA MET A 159 -14.11 -5.28 8.32
C MET A 159 -14.93 -5.03 9.60
N GLN A 160 -16.22 -5.37 9.60
CA GLN A 160 -17.05 -5.29 10.80
C GLN A 160 -16.59 -6.29 11.88
N MET A 161 -16.23 -7.51 11.50
CA MET A 161 -15.63 -8.49 12.40
C MET A 161 -14.30 -8.01 13.00
N ALA A 162 -13.51 -7.26 12.25
CA ALA A 162 -12.28 -6.65 12.74
C ALA A 162 -12.52 -5.45 13.69
N GLY A 163 -13.79 -5.01 13.86
CA GLY A 163 -14.19 -3.96 14.77
C GLY A 163 -14.41 -2.57 14.16
N PHE A 164 -14.37 -2.44 12.84
CA PHE A 164 -14.69 -1.16 12.19
C PHE A 164 -16.19 -0.87 12.31
N ALA A 165 -16.54 0.20 13.02
CA ALA A 165 -17.93 0.61 13.22
C ALA A 165 -18.52 1.26 11.96
N ARG A 166 -17.68 1.88 11.14
CA ARG A 166 -18.07 2.56 9.91
C ARG A 166 -17.38 1.97 8.71
N VAL A 167 -18.18 1.54 7.74
CA VAL A 167 -17.73 1.04 6.43
C VAL A 167 -18.45 1.85 5.36
N GLY A 168 -17.70 2.68 4.66
CA GLY A 168 -18.19 3.52 3.58
C GLY A 168 -17.82 2.96 2.21
N PHE A 169 -18.54 3.42 1.18
CA PHE A 169 -18.22 3.10 -0.22
C PHE A 169 -17.67 4.33 -0.92
N ILE A 170 -16.65 4.09 -1.73
CA ILE A 170 -16.13 5.09 -2.66
C ILE A 170 -16.70 4.80 -4.04
N SER A 171 -17.30 5.82 -4.64
CA SER A 171 -17.80 5.79 -6.00
C SER A 171 -17.26 6.97 -6.79
N SER A 172 -17.27 6.89 -8.11
CA SER A 172 -16.95 8.04 -8.95
C SER A 172 -18.07 9.07 -8.89
N PRO A 173 -17.75 10.38 -8.76
CA PRO A 173 -18.77 11.42 -8.88
C PRO A 173 -19.38 11.38 -10.28
N PHE A 174 -20.66 11.71 -10.40
CA PHE A 174 -21.26 11.99 -11.70
C PHE A 174 -20.48 13.16 -12.33
N GLU A 175 -19.71 12.90 -13.36
CA GLU A 175 -19.39 13.96 -14.29
C GLU A 175 -20.73 14.36 -14.90
N THR A 176 -21.17 15.59 -14.60
CA THR A 176 -22.24 16.22 -15.37
C THR A 176 -21.70 16.28 -16.79
N ALA A 177 -22.08 15.28 -17.61
CA ALA A 177 -21.85 15.34 -19.03
C ALA A 177 -22.38 16.70 -19.46
N ASN A 178 -21.50 17.56 -19.94
CA ASN A 178 -21.87 18.81 -20.57
C ASN A 178 -22.88 18.47 -21.67
N VAL A 179 -24.15 18.65 -21.35
CA VAL A 179 -25.21 18.68 -22.36
C VAL A 179 -25.00 20.00 -23.10
N GLN A 180 -24.30 19.90 -24.23
CA GLN A 180 -24.31 20.93 -25.26
C GLN A 180 -25.57 20.76 -26.12
#